data_fb6186494bb52e3cab95f92dde5a7f82
#
_entry.id   fb6186494bb52e3cab95f92dde5a7f82
#
_cell.length_a   1.000
_cell.length_b   1.000
_cell.length_c   1.000
_cell.angle_alpha   90.00
_cell.angle_beta   90.00
_cell.angle_gamma   90.00
#
_symmetry.space_group_name_H-M   'P 1'
#
loop_
_entity.id
_entity.type
_entity.pdbx_description
1 polymer ?
#
loop_
_entity_poly.entity_id
_entity_poly.type
_entity_poly.pdbx_seq_one_letter_code
_entity_poly.pdbx_strand_id
1 'polypeptide(L)'
;QKGRGAKVKLDVSLGVCRNMCASVDKRIEINLPTGSPKATKEAKLIAISLARVPKRDAVGNFKIFAATNKKTPSELRLAVCYFGEDKNPDIFIESSPNLSFVAPLQVVMSRGAFILFAANADENPTTNRAGAVPQIGSIVTLTFVAEDLLREDKVVVDSDFPADVQYCS
;
A
#
# COMPACT_ATOMS: atom_id res chain seq x y z
N GLN A 1 -3.29 31.78 -19.36
CA GLN A 1 -4.05 31.73 -20.65
C GLN A 1 -5.46 31.26 -20.34
N LYS A 2 -6.38 32.24 -20.19
CA LYS A 2 -7.83 31.95 -20.10
C LYS A 2 -8.32 31.60 -21.49
N GLY A 3 -8.99 30.47 -21.69
CA GLY A 3 -9.83 30.22 -22.85
C GLY A 3 -9.40 29.11 -23.83
N ARG A 4 -8.37 28.33 -23.56
CA ARG A 4 -8.03 27.15 -24.41
C ARG A 4 -8.39 25.86 -23.73
N GLY A 5 -9.15 25.00 -24.42
CA GLY A 5 -9.38 23.62 -23.98
C GLY A 5 -8.07 22.83 -23.88
N ALA A 6 -8.04 21.82 -23.04
CA ALA A 6 -6.90 20.91 -22.92
C ALA A 6 -7.27 19.54 -23.49
N LYS A 7 -6.31 18.90 -24.17
CA LYS A 7 -6.41 17.52 -24.60
C LYS A 7 -5.52 16.67 -23.69
N VAL A 8 -6.11 15.75 -22.97
CA VAL A 8 -5.40 14.79 -22.12
C VAL A 8 -5.27 13.48 -22.90
N LYS A 9 -4.05 12.95 -22.99
CA LYS A 9 -3.76 11.64 -23.55
C LYS A 9 -3.22 10.78 -22.44
N LEU A 10 -3.80 9.60 -22.24
CA LEU A 10 -3.38 8.62 -21.25
C LEU A 10 -3.08 7.31 -21.98
N ASP A 11 -1.84 6.86 -21.88
CA ASP A 11 -1.43 5.53 -22.29
C ASP A 11 -1.35 4.67 -21.02
N VAL A 12 -2.14 3.61 -20.98
CA VAL A 12 -2.25 2.69 -19.83
C VAL A 12 -1.74 1.32 -20.27
N SER A 13 -0.75 0.79 -19.55
CA SER A 13 -0.27 -0.57 -19.73
C SER A 13 -0.48 -1.32 -18.40
N LEU A 14 -1.24 -2.39 -18.42
CA LEU A 14 -1.62 -3.16 -17.25
C LEU A 14 -1.27 -4.64 -17.44
N GLY A 15 -0.76 -5.26 -16.39
CA GLY A 15 -0.68 -6.71 -16.27
C GLY A 15 -1.87 -7.25 -15.48
N VAL A 16 -2.69 -8.08 -16.06
CA VAL A 16 -3.76 -8.79 -15.36
C VAL A 16 -3.33 -10.24 -15.15
N CYS A 17 -3.12 -10.61 -13.91
CA CYS A 17 -2.55 -11.91 -13.54
C CYS A 17 -3.54 -12.74 -12.71
N ARG A 18 -3.59 -14.05 -13.02
CA ARG A 18 -4.18 -15.08 -12.14
C ARG A 18 -3.19 -16.27 -12.10
N ASN A 19 -3.34 -17.24 -13.01
CA ASN A 19 -2.37 -18.31 -13.23
C ASN A 19 -1.39 -17.95 -14.36
N MET A 20 -1.76 -17.01 -15.18
CA MET A 20 -1.02 -16.42 -16.28
C MET A 20 -1.23 -14.92 -16.27
N CYS A 21 -0.22 -14.14 -16.65
CA CYS A 21 -0.34 -12.71 -16.82
C CYS A 21 -0.65 -12.37 -18.28
N ALA A 22 -1.66 -11.55 -18.50
CA ALA A 22 -1.97 -10.96 -19.79
C ALA A 22 -1.69 -9.45 -19.74
N SER A 23 -1.00 -8.93 -20.75
CA SER A 23 -0.82 -7.49 -20.90
C SER A 23 -2.05 -6.89 -21.59
N VAL A 24 -2.47 -5.74 -21.09
CA VAL A 24 -3.55 -4.93 -21.66
C VAL A 24 -3.03 -3.52 -21.87
N ASP A 25 -2.95 -3.08 -23.11
CA ASP A 25 -2.59 -1.71 -23.46
C ASP A 25 -3.81 -0.95 -23.92
N LYS A 26 -4.00 0.23 -23.36
CA LYS A 26 -5.14 1.10 -23.68
C LYS A 26 -4.70 2.55 -23.82
N ARG A 27 -5.07 3.18 -24.94
CA ARG A 27 -4.92 4.62 -25.13
C ARG A 27 -6.28 5.29 -24.96
N ILE A 28 -6.32 6.34 -24.14
CA ILE A 28 -7.52 7.13 -23.85
C ILE A 28 -7.19 8.59 -24.19
N GLU A 29 -8.08 9.23 -24.95
CA GLU A 29 -7.98 10.66 -25.22
C GLU A 29 -9.23 11.37 -24.69
N ILE A 30 -9.03 12.43 -23.91
CA ILE A 30 -10.10 13.23 -23.33
C ILE A 30 -9.89 14.69 -23.72
N ASN A 31 -10.90 15.30 -24.30
CA ASN A 31 -10.91 16.74 -24.57
C ASN A 31 -11.61 17.44 -23.40
N LEU A 32 -10.87 18.30 -22.70
CA LEU A 32 -11.41 19.13 -21.62
C LEU A 32 -11.88 20.46 -22.23
N PRO A 33 -13.19 20.73 -22.23
CA PRO A 33 -13.71 22.00 -22.78
C PRO A 33 -13.32 23.17 -21.90
N THR A 34 -13.34 24.37 -22.49
CA THR A 34 -13.25 25.62 -21.73
C THR A 34 -14.60 25.99 -21.14
N GLY A 35 -14.59 26.62 -19.99
CA GLY A 35 -15.80 27.14 -19.35
C GLY A 35 -15.89 26.80 -17.87
N SER A 36 -16.99 27.13 -17.25
CA SER A 36 -17.28 26.80 -15.87
C SER A 36 -17.49 25.28 -15.74
N PRO A 37 -16.87 24.64 -14.74
CA PRO A 37 -17.02 23.20 -14.53
C PRO A 37 -18.49 22.87 -14.23
N LYS A 38 -19.04 21.96 -15.02
CA LYS A 38 -20.36 21.38 -14.77
C LYS A 38 -20.17 19.94 -14.25
N ALA A 39 -20.95 19.56 -13.24
CA ALA A 39 -20.97 18.20 -12.77
C ALA A 39 -21.41 17.25 -13.90
N THR A 40 -20.59 16.24 -14.19
CA THR A 40 -20.92 15.19 -15.15
C THR A 40 -21.44 13.94 -14.42
N LYS A 41 -21.98 12.99 -15.17
CA LYS A 41 -22.40 11.70 -14.60
C LYS A 41 -21.24 10.96 -13.93
N GLU A 42 -20.05 11.10 -14.50
CA GLU A 42 -18.80 10.49 -14.02
C GLU A 42 -18.28 11.14 -12.75
N ALA A 43 -18.63 12.39 -12.47
CA ALA A 43 -18.19 13.11 -11.27
C ALA A 43 -18.60 12.36 -9.98
N LYS A 44 -19.79 11.74 -9.96
CA LYS A 44 -20.24 10.92 -8.83
C LYS A 44 -19.40 9.65 -8.67
N LEU A 45 -19.07 8.98 -9.78
CA LEU A 45 -18.23 7.77 -9.76
C LEU A 45 -16.81 8.12 -9.29
N ILE A 46 -16.25 9.22 -9.77
CA ILE A 46 -14.95 9.73 -9.34
C ILE A 46 -14.96 10.03 -7.84
N ALA A 47 -15.98 10.72 -7.33
CA ALA A 47 -16.11 11.04 -5.92
C ALA A 47 -16.19 9.78 -5.03
N ILE A 48 -16.95 8.75 -5.46
CA ILE A 48 -17.03 7.47 -4.78
C ILE A 48 -15.66 6.77 -4.78
N SER A 49 -14.95 6.78 -5.89
CA SER A 49 -13.63 6.16 -6.01
C SER A 49 -12.58 6.90 -5.15
N LEU A 50 -12.61 8.23 -5.15
CA LEU A 50 -11.73 9.05 -4.30
C LEU A 50 -11.99 8.83 -2.81
N ALA A 51 -13.25 8.58 -2.42
CA ALA A 51 -13.58 8.27 -1.02
C ALA A 51 -13.00 6.92 -0.55
N ARG A 52 -12.61 6.05 -1.48
CA ARG A 52 -11.96 4.76 -1.22
C ARG A 52 -10.44 4.83 -1.28
N VAL A 53 -9.86 5.98 -1.57
CA VAL A 53 -8.40 6.15 -1.50
C VAL A 53 -7.97 6.12 -0.03
N PRO A 54 -6.88 5.40 0.32
CA PRO A 54 -6.37 5.35 1.68
C PRO A 54 -6.10 6.74 2.23
N LYS A 55 -6.50 6.99 3.48
CA LYS A 55 -6.27 8.28 4.14
C LYS A 55 -5.07 8.17 5.07
N ARG A 56 -4.19 9.18 5.03
CA ARG A 56 -2.98 9.24 5.87
C ARG A 56 -3.27 9.68 7.30
N ASP A 57 -4.28 10.50 7.52
CA ASP A 57 -4.50 11.22 8.79
C ASP A 57 -5.75 10.74 9.55
N ALA A 58 -6.08 9.47 9.53
CA ALA A 58 -7.21 8.98 10.30
C ALA A 58 -6.87 9.02 11.80
N VAL A 59 -7.55 9.86 12.54
CA VAL A 59 -7.52 9.88 14.01
C VAL A 59 -8.09 8.55 14.53
N GLY A 60 -7.37 7.85 15.38
CA GLY A 60 -7.84 6.60 15.99
C GLY A 60 -6.69 5.73 16.51
N ASN A 61 -7.04 4.68 17.25
CA ASN A 61 -6.10 3.73 17.87
C ASN A 61 -5.47 2.75 16.86
N PHE A 62 -5.13 3.24 15.66
CA PHE A 62 -4.47 2.47 14.64
C PHE A 62 -2.99 2.84 14.59
N LYS A 63 -2.12 1.86 14.74
CA LYS A 63 -0.67 2.05 14.67
C LYS A 63 -0.08 0.94 13.82
N ILE A 64 0.87 1.28 12.96
CA ILE A 64 1.69 0.33 12.20
C ILE A 64 3.14 0.53 12.56
N PHE A 65 3.85 -0.56 12.69
CA PHE A 65 5.29 -0.60 12.94
C PHE A 65 5.96 -1.53 11.94
N ALA A 66 7.18 -1.21 11.57
CA ALA A 66 8.00 -2.02 10.69
C ALA A 66 9.36 -2.27 11.34
N ALA A 67 9.83 -3.51 11.32
CA ALA A 67 11.14 -3.87 11.83
C ALA A 67 11.79 -4.95 10.97
N THR A 68 13.11 -4.89 10.84
CA THR A 68 13.88 -5.95 10.19
C THR A 68 14.06 -7.13 11.15
N ASN A 69 14.08 -8.34 10.59
CA ASN A 69 14.39 -9.52 11.37
C ASN A 69 15.91 -9.76 11.38
N LYS A 70 16.56 -9.61 12.54
CA LYS A 70 18.01 -9.85 12.69
C LYS A 70 18.44 -11.26 12.32
N LYS A 71 17.56 -12.26 12.49
CA LYS A 71 17.85 -13.68 12.20
C LYS A 71 17.62 -14.02 10.72
N THR A 72 16.68 -13.34 10.08
CA THR A 72 16.34 -13.49 8.66
C THR A 72 16.40 -12.12 7.99
N PRO A 73 17.60 -11.70 7.54
CA PRO A 73 17.79 -10.35 7.00
C PRO A 73 16.96 -10.02 5.75
N SER A 74 16.38 -11.01 5.11
CA SER A 74 15.46 -10.84 3.97
C SER A 74 13.99 -10.65 4.38
N GLU A 75 13.68 -10.69 5.68
CA GLU A 75 12.32 -10.56 6.20
C GLU A 75 12.08 -9.19 6.81
N LEU A 76 11.01 -8.54 6.37
CA LEU A 76 10.43 -7.37 7.02
C LEU A 76 9.23 -7.82 7.85
N ARG A 77 9.28 -7.58 9.15
CA ARG A 77 8.16 -7.81 10.05
C ARG A 77 7.35 -6.55 10.21
N LEU A 78 6.04 -6.69 10.15
CA LEU A 78 5.09 -5.60 10.31
C LEU A 78 4.16 -5.93 11.47
N ALA A 79 3.96 -4.97 12.36
CA ALA A 79 3.02 -5.08 13.46
C ALA A 79 1.93 -4.03 13.31
N VAL A 80 0.67 -4.46 13.35
CA VAL A 80 -0.49 -3.59 13.18
C VAL A 80 -1.38 -3.69 14.41
N CYS A 81 -1.66 -2.55 15.04
CA CYS A 81 -2.72 -2.44 16.03
C CYS A 81 -4.02 -2.09 15.32
N TYR A 82 -4.94 -3.04 15.26
CA TYR A 82 -6.22 -2.92 14.58
C TYR A 82 -7.34 -3.48 15.45
N PHE A 83 -8.38 -2.68 15.67
CA PHE A 83 -9.50 -3.01 16.57
C PHE A 83 -10.80 -3.34 15.82
N GLY A 84 -10.74 -3.57 14.53
CA GLY A 84 -11.89 -3.95 13.71
C GLY A 84 -12.24 -5.43 13.79
N GLU A 85 -13.30 -5.80 13.09
CA GLU A 85 -13.87 -7.17 13.09
C GLU A 85 -13.31 -8.05 11.98
N ASP A 86 -12.66 -7.46 10.97
CA ASP A 86 -12.08 -8.22 9.86
C ASP A 86 -10.96 -9.16 10.35
N LYS A 87 -11.14 -10.44 10.10
CA LYS A 87 -10.19 -11.48 10.52
C LYS A 87 -9.09 -11.75 9.49
N ASN A 88 -9.26 -11.24 8.28
CA ASN A 88 -8.32 -11.44 7.18
C ASN A 88 -7.93 -10.11 6.52
N PRO A 89 -7.51 -9.11 7.29
CA PRO A 89 -7.02 -7.87 6.71
C PRO A 89 -5.76 -8.12 5.89
N ASP A 90 -5.51 -7.24 4.94
CA ASP A 90 -4.34 -7.31 4.06
C ASP A 90 -3.44 -6.09 4.25
N ILE A 91 -2.17 -6.22 3.87
CA ILE A 91 -1.21 -5.13 3.93
C ILE A 91 -0.34 -5.10 2.68
N PHE A 92 -0.20 -3.92 2.10
CA PHE A 92 0.66 -3.69 0.93
C PHE A 92 1.85 -2.84 1.34
N ILE A 93 3.02 -3.16 0.77
CA ILE A 93 4.27 -2.50 1.08
C ILE A 93 4.77 -1.79 -0.17
N GLU A 94 4.99 -0.48 -0.04
CA GLU A 94 5.71 0.31 -1.02
C GLU A 94 7.04 0.78 -0.41
N SER A 95 8.12 0.56 -1.12
CA SER A 95 9.46 0.90 -0.69
C SER A 95 10.20 1.64 -1.80
N SER A 96 11.49 1.79 -1.67
CA SER A 96 12.37 2.31 -2.72
C SER A 96 12.19 1.54 -4.03
N PRO A 97 12.33 2.17 -5.21
CA PRO A 97 12.08 1.55 -6.52
C PRO A 97 12.83 0.24 -6.79
N ASN A 98 13.84 -0.06 -6.00
CA ASN A 98 14.67 -1.26 -6.15
C ASN A 98 14.33 -2.40 -5.19
N LEU A 99 13.26 -2.23 -4.41
CA LEU A 99 12.83 -3.22 -3.42
C LEU A 99 11.40 -3.65 -3.76
N SER A 100 11.21 -4.93 -3.95
CA SER A 100 9.90 -5.57 -4.03
C SER A 100 9.76 -6.63 -2.94
N PHE A 101 8.53 -6.90 -2.55
CA PHE A 101 8.20 -7.90 -1.55
C PHE A 101 7.18 -8.87 -2.12
N VAL A 102 7.32 -10.13 -1.72
CA VAL A 102 6.23 -11.09 -1.86
C VAL A 102 5.06 -10.61 -1.00
N ALA A 103 3.83 -10.93 -1.39
CA ALA A 103 2.65 -10.58 -0.62
C ALA A 103 2.84 -10.96 0.86
N PRO A 104 2.67 -10.01 1.79
CA PRO A 104 2.84 -10.27 3.21
C PRO A 104 1.89 -11.36 3.69
N LEU A 105 2.37 -12.25 4.54
CA LEU A 105 1.56 -13.29 5.17
C LEU A 105 1.25 -12.88 6.60
N GLN A 106 0.00 -13.00 7.00
CA GLN A 106 -0.39 -12.88 8.39
C GLN A 106 0.16 -14.07 9.17
N VAL A 107 0.98 -13.79 10.19
CA VAL A 107 1.69 -14.84 10.96
C VAL A 107 1.03 -15.10 12.31
N VAL A 108 0.54 -14.04 12.97
CA VAL A 108 -0.06 -14.14 14.31
C VAL A 108 -1.14 -13.08 14.49
N MET A 109 -2.22 -13.48 15.15
CA MET A 109 -3.23 -12.56 15.66
C MET A 109 -3.29 -12.78 17.18
N SER A 110 -2.86 -11.78 17.96
CA SER A 110 -2.85 -11.84 19.41
C SER A 110 -3.89 -10.89 19.99
N ARG A 111 -4.75 -11.40 20.88
CA ARG A 111 -5.71 -10.63 21.68
C ARG A 111 -6.57 -9.63 20.93
N GLY A 112 -7.05 -10.01 19.74
CA GLY A 112 -8.09 -9.27 19.00
C GLY A 112 -7.67 -7.98 18.33
N ALA A 113 -6.58 -7.34 18.78
CA ALA A 113 -6.18 -6.01 18.31
C ALA A 113 -4.77 -5.95 17.70
N PHE A 114 -4.03 -7.03 17.75
CA PHE A 114 -2.63 -7.07 17.31
C PHE A 114 -2.44 -8.12 16.20
N ILE A 115 -1.94 -7.68 15.06
CA ILE A 115 -1.71 -8.53 13.90
C ILE A 115 -0.25 -8.42 13.48
N LEU A 116 0.42 -9.54 13.34
CA LEU A 116 1.76 -9.63 12.78
C LEU A 116 1.73 -10.16 11.37
N PHE A 117 2.46 -9.47 10.50
CA PHE A 117 2.73 -9.91 9.14
C PHE A 117 4.22 -10.11 8.93
N ALA A 118 4.57 -11.04 8.06
CA ALA A 118 5.92 -11.23 7.55
C ALA A 118 5.93 -11.04 6.03
N ALA A 119 6.84 -10.22 5.55
CA ALA A 119 7.06 -10.01 4.13
C ALA A 119 8.51 -10.33 3.79
N ASN A 120 8.72 -11.23 2.86
CA ASN A 120 10.04 -11.54 2.33
C ASN A 120 10.36 -10.66 1.14
N ALA A 121 11.61 -10.20 1.07
CA ALA A 121 12.11 -9.54 -0.13
C ALA A 121 11.99 -10.48 -1.33
N ASP A 122 11.47 -9.96 -2.42
CA ASP A 122 11.37 -10.71 -3.67
C ASP A 122 12.77 -10.90 -4.28
N GLU A 123 13.18 -12.14 -4.45
CA GLU A 123 14.39 -12.49 -5.17
C GLU A 123 14.13 -12.25 -6.65
N ASN A 124 14.52 -11.09 -7.14
CA ASN A 124 14.42 -10.80 -8.56
C ASN A 124 15.43 -11.65 -9.34
N PRO A 125 14.98 -12.71 -10.07
CA PRO A 125 15.86 -13.62 -10.76
C PRO A 125 16.66 -12.96 -11.90
N THR A 126 16.28 -11.76 -12.32
CA THR A 126 16.95 -11.05 -13.41
C THR A 126 18.13 -10.22 -12.96
N THR A 127 18.24 -9.89 -11.66
CA THR A 127 19.31 -9.02 -11.14
C THR A 127 20.35 -9.71 -10.31
N ASN A 128 20.19 -11.01 -9.97
CA ASN A 128 21.08 -11.78 -9.07
C ASN A 128 21.45 -11.01 -7.78
N ARG A 129 20.67 -10.02 -7.42
CA ARG A 129 20.82 -9.31 -6.14
C ARG A 129 19.95 -10.03 -5.13
N ALA A 130 20.58 -10.62 -4.13
CA ALA A 130 19.92 -11.05 -2.91
C ALA A 130 18.98 -9.93 -2.47
N GLY A 131 17.71 -10.27 -2.27
CA GLY A 131 16.65 -9.31 -1.98
C GLY A 131 17.11 -8.32 -0.92
N ALA A 132 17.31 -7.07 -1.31
CA ALA A 132 17.73 -6.04 -0.40
C ALA A 132 16.56 -5.75 0.53
N VAL A 133 16.74 -5.91 1.83
CA VAL A 133 15.77 -5.53 2.85
C VAL A 133 15.86 -4.02 3.06
N PRO A 134 14.75 -3.33 3.40
CA PRO A 134 14.82 -1.96 3.84
C PRO A 134 15.82 -1.82 4.99
N GLN A 135 16.76 -0.90 4.85
CA GLN A 135 17.73 -0.64 5.91
C GLN A 135 17.02 -0.01 7.11
N ILE A 136 17.56 -0.26 8.31
CA ILE A 136 17.12 0.43 9.53
C ILE A 136 17.20 1.94 9.30
N GLY A 137 16.13 2.66 9.64
CA GLY A 137 16.00 4.10 9.40
C GLY A 137 15.43 4.46 8.03
N SER A 138 15.25 3.49 7.10
CA SER A 138 14.53 3.76 5.85
C SER A 138 13.03 3.90 6.08
N ILE A 139 12.36 4.59 5.16
CA ILE A 139 10.90 4.77 5.21
C ILE A 139 10.25 3.82 4.23
N VAL A 140 9.26 3.08 4.70
CA VAL A 140 8.34 2.30 3.87
C VAL A 140 6.94 2.90 3.97
N THR A 141 6.20 2.84 2.87
CA THR A 141 4.78 3.18 2.87
C THR A 141 3.99 1.89 2.99
N LEU A 142 3.10 1.82 3.95
CA LEU A 142 2.28 0.65 4.24
C LEU A 142 0.81 1.01 4.03
N THR A 143 0.12 0.25 3.18
CA THR A 143 -1.33 0.37 2.99
C THR A 143 -2.01 -0.82 3.63
N PHE A 144 -2.72 -0.58 4.72
CA PHE A 144 -3.53 -1.57 5.42
C PHE A 144 -4.96 -1.55 4.91
N VAL A 145 -5.51 -2.71 4.63
CA VAL A 145 -6.85 -2.89 4.05
C VAL A 145 -7.63 -3.87 4.90
N ALA A 146 -8.75 -3.41 5.44
CA ALA A 146 -9.75 -4.22 6.11
C ALA A 146 -11.14 -3.80 5.61
N GLU A 147 -12.18 -4.56 5.92
CA GLU A 147 -13.56 -4.25 5.48
C GLU A 147 -14.02 -2.86 5.93
N ASP A 148 -13.64 -2.47 7.14
CA ASP A 148 -14.02 -1.21 7.80
C ASP A 148 -12.93 -0.15 7.80
N LEU A 149 -11.70 -0.49 7.39
CA LEU A 149 -10.55 0.40 7.45
C LEU A 149 -9.67 0.28 6.22
N LEU A 150 -9.42 1.42 5.57
CA LEU A 150 -8.43 1.55 4.51
C LEU A 150 -7.49 2.69 4.87
N ARG A 151 -6.22 2.37 5.14
CA ARG A 151 -5.26 3.33 5.64
C ARG A 151 -3.87 3.17 5.03
N GLU A 152 -3.25 4.31 4.75
CA GLU A 152 -1.85 4.39 4.32
C GLU A 152 -1.03 5.17 5.35
N ASP A 153 0.09 4.61 5.78
CA ASP A 153 1.04 5.27 6.68
C ASP A 153 2.48 5.12 6.17
N LYS A 154 3.30 6.13 6.47
CA LYS A 154 4.75 6.07 6.27
C LYS A 154 5.40 5.68 7.59
N VAL A 155 6.13 4.59 7.56
CA VAL A 155 6.72 3.99 8.76
C VAL A 155 8.22 3.90 8.61
N VAL A 156 8.95 4.27 9.65
CA VAL A 156 10.40 4.06 9.71
C VAL A 156 10.68 2.61 10.09
N VAL A 157 11.56 1.97 9.35
CA VAL A 157 12.00 0.61 9.64
C VAL A 157 12.97 0.62 10.82
N ASP A 158 12.63 -0.11 11.87
CA ASP A 158 13.45 -0.22 13.08
C ASP A 158 14.21 -1.57 13.15
N SER A 159 15.10 -1.69 14.10
CA SER A 159 15.84 -2.92 14.37
C SER A 159 15.00 -3.95 15.13
N ASP A 160 13.98 -3.50 15.85
CA ASP A 160 13.01 -4.31 16.58
C ASP A 160 11.73 -3.52 16.85
N PHE A 161 10.66 -4.20 17.25
CA PHE A 161 9.45 -3.51 17.65
C PHE A 161 9.59 -2.85 19.03
N PRO A 162 8.96 -1.69 19.26
CA PRO A 162 8.81 -1.13 20.60
C PRO A 162 8.19 -2.15 21.56
N ALA A 163 8.59 -2.10 22.83
CA ALA A 163 8.11 -3.06 23.83
C ALA A 163 6.58 -2.98 24.05
N ASP A 164 6.00 -1.80 23.85
CA ASP A 164 4.56 -1.52 24.02
C ASP A 164 3.72 -2.00 22.81
N VAL A 165 4.33 -2.31 21.68
CA VAL A 165 3.63 -2.80 20.49
C VAL A 165 2.77 -4.03 20.80
N GLN A 166 3.22 -4.88 21.70
CA GLN A 166 2.50 -6.11 22.07
C GLN A 166 1.15 -5.85 22.75
N TYR A 167 0.92 -4.65 23.25
CA TYR A 167 -0.28 -4.30 24.01
C TYR A 167 -1.24 -3.43 23.22
N CYS A 168 -0.83 -2.89 22.08
CA CYS A 168 -1.63 -1.97 21.27
C CYS A 168 -2.29 -0.85 22.10
N SER A 169 -1.59 -0.36 23.10
CA SER A 169 -2.04 0.67 24.04
C SER A 169 -1.69 2.08 23.59
#